data_d5735a4a35fd6b4b28e02035c1fee68b
#
_entry.id   d5735a4a35fd6b4b28e02035c1fee68b
#
_cell.length_a   1.000
_cell.length_b   1.000
_cell.length_c   1.000
_cell.angle_alpha   90.00
_cell.angle_beta   90.00
_cell.angle_gamma   90.00
#
_symmetry.space_group_name_H-M   'P 1'
#
loop_
_entity.id
_entity.type
_entity.pdbx_description
1 polymer ?
#
loop_
_entity_poly.entity_id
_entity_poly.type
_entity_poly.pdbx_seq_one_letter_code
_entity_poly.pdbx_strand_id
1 'polypeptide(L)'
;VIDIRPVVLVVAMQSELRHLTLPGSGALTALNGIWPETRFSIGPLPVIAIRSGIGMVASAAATEHAISHHRPRCVLNFGCAGSHVRDQYPGDVIIGTQSVAHATVRIDHTGEEVFASNLFTVGQDGQGANVFASDGELVALAQEAARDWQPAPWPVGDAPRLPEVREGVIGSADVWTQHHPRLDLLHKRHLTLCEDMEAAAIAQVAGLHNVPFLTIKDISNNEFLDATDFSDEGAGLLEVEVGRRAAELTRRLLERLAIRN
;
A
#
# COMPACT_ATOMS: atom_id res chain seq x y z
N VAL A 1 30.28 -3.59 0.45
CA VAL A 1 29.68 -4.86 -0.01
C VAL A 1 28.35 -4.53 -0.64
N ILE A 2 28.17 -4.86 -1.91
CA ILE A 2 26.89 -4.65 -2.62
C ILE A 2 25.85 -5.61 -2.02
N ASP A 3 24.70 -5.08 -1.61
CA ASP A 3 23.59 -5.90 -1.11
C ASP A 3 22.79 -6.47 -2.30
N ILE A 4 23.04 -7.74 -2.61
CA ILE A 4 22.40 -8.45 -3.73
C ILE A 4 21.01 -9.01 -3.41
N ARG A 5 20.53 -8.82 -2.17
CA ARG A 5 19.19 -9.29 -1.80
C ARG A 5 18.11 -8.52 -2.59
N PRO A 6 17.05 -9.19 -3.04
CA PRO A 6 16.00 -8.53 -3.81
C PRO A 6 15.19 -7.55 -2.97
N VAL A 7 14.60 -6.57 -3.62
CA VAL A 7 13.39 -5.90 -3.12
C VAL A 7 12.18 -6.75 -3.50
N VAL A 8 11.30 -7.00 -2.53
CA VAL A 8 10.02 -7.65 -2.82
C VAL A 8 8.92 -6.61 -2.85
N LEU A 9 8.07 -6.70 -3.87
CA LEU A 9 6.85 -5.95 -3.98
C LEU A 9 5.67 -6.89 -3.73
N VAL A 10 4.79 -6.55 -2.78
CA VAL A 10 3.53 -7.26 -2.55
C VAL A 10 2.41 -6.36 -3.04
N VAL A 11 1.68 -6.81 -4.07
CA VAL A 11 0.67 -6.02 -4.76
C VAL A 11 -0.63 -6.83 -4.86
N ALA A 12 -1.76 -6.22 -4.55
CA ALA A 12 -3.02 -6.95 -4.49
C ALA A 12 -3.51 -7.40 -5.86
N MET A 13 -3.52 -6.52 -6.84
CA MET A 13 -4.22 -6.70 -8.10
C MET A 13 -3.29 -6.64 -9.32
N GLN A 14 -3.72 -7.35 -10.39
CA GLN A 14 -3.04 -7.26 -11.68
C GLN A 14 -3.18 -5.88 -12.34
N SER A 15 -4.30 -5.21 -12.13
CA SER A 15 -4.55 -3.85 -12.58
C SER A 15 -3.54 -2.85 -12.02
N GLU A 16 -3.13 -3.01 -10.77
CA GLU A 16 -2.08 -2.19 -10.15
C GLU A 16 -0.68 -2.59 -10.63
N LEU A 17 -0.38 -3.90 -10.63
CA LEU A 17 0.94 -4.41 -10.98
C LEU A 17 1.36 -4.07 -12.42
N ARG A 18 0.40 -4.04 -13.36
CA ARG A 18 0.71 -3.72 -14.78
C ARG A 18 1.35 -2.36 -14.98
N HIS A 19 1.10 -1.38 -14.08
CA HIS A 19 1.68 -0.04 -14.17
C HIS A 19 3.16 0.01 -13.83
N LEU A 20 3.67 -1.03 -13.19
CA LEU A 20 5.09 -1.16 -12.89
C LEU A 20 5.88 -1.84 -14.01
N THR A 21 5.22 -2.40 -15.03
CA THR A 21 5.88 -3.16 -16.09
C THR A 21 6.88 -2.29 -16.84
N LEU A 22 8.15 -2.66 -16.75
CA LEU A 22 9.23 -2.10 -17.54
C LEU A 22 9.31 -2.83 -18.89
N PRO A 23 9.70 -2.14 -20.00
CA PRO A 23 10.02 -2.82 -21.24
C PRO A 23 11.11 -3.88 -21.00
N GLY A 24 10.80 -5.15 -21.26
CA GLY A 24 11.72 -6.27 -21.03
C GLY A 24 11.55 -7.00 -19.69
N SER A 25 10.61 -6.61 -18.83
CA SER A 25 10.22 -7.43 -17.69
C SER A 25 9.61 -8.75 -18.19
N GLY A 26 10.13 -9.88 -17.70
CA GLY A 26 9.66 -11.21 -18.06
C GLY A 26 8.16 -11.37 -17.75
N ALA A 27 7.50 -12.23 -18.51
CA ALA A 27 6.11 -12.60 -18.25
C ALA A 27 5.97 -13.14 -16.81
N LEU A 28 4.80 -12.88 -16.19
CA LEU A 28 4.40 -13.50 -14.93
C LEU A 28 4.62 -15.01 -15.02
N THR A 29 5.64 -15.51 -14.38
CA THR A 29 5.88 -16.94 -14.23
C THR A 29 5.33 -17.36 -12.87
N ALA A 30 4.22 -18.09 -12.86
CA ALA A 30 3.82 -18.85 -11.68
C ALA A 30 4.88 -19.95 -11.46
N LEU A 31 5.90 -19.65 -10.70
CA LEU A 31 6.90 -20.65 -10.31
C LEU A 31 6.34 -21.40 -9.11
N ASN A 32 5.81 -22.62 -9.36
CA ASN A 32 5.51 -23.67 -8.37
C ASN A 32 4.79 -23.26 -7.08
N GLY A 33 4.06 -22.14 -7.08
CA GLY A 33 3.42 -21.57 -5.90
C GLY A 33 2.01 -21.07 -6.15
N ILE A 34 1.31 -20.83 -5.06
CA ILE A 34 -0.02 -20.22 -5.04
C ILE A 34 0.05 -18.77 -5.55
N TRP A 35 1.24 -18.11 -5.38
CA TRP A 35 1.43 -16.71 -5.66
C TRP A 35 2.13 -16.49 -7.00
N PRO A 36 1.49 -15.79 -7.98
CA PRO A 36 2.15 -15.38 -9.21
C PRO A 36 3.28 -14.38 -8.91
N GLU A 37 4.48 -14.69 -9.39
CA GLU A 37 5.67 -13.84 -9.25
C GLU A 37 6.12 -13.29 -10.60
N THR A 38 6.56 -12.03 -10.60
CA THR A 38 7.28 -11.41 -11.72
C THR A 38 8.66 -11.00 -11.23
N ARG A 39 9.71 -11.38 -11.95
CA ARG A 39 11.10 -11.02 -11.61
C ARG A 39 11.67 -10.10 -12.67
N PHE A 40 12.31 -9.04 -12.23
CA PHE A 40 13.01 -8.08 -13.08
C PHE A 40 14.15 -7.40 -12.31
N SER A 41 14.89 -6.51 -12.97
CA SER A 41 15.95 -5.74 -12.32
C SER A 41 15.86 -4.28 -12.70
N ILE A 42 16.23 -3.39 -11.79
CA ILE A 42 16.44 -1.97 -12.04
C ILE A 42 17.92 -1.69 -11.84
N GLY A 43 18.68 -1.57 -12.94
CA GLY A 43 20.14 -1.59 -12.87
C GLY A 43 20.64 -2.86 -12.17
N PRO A 44 21.46 -2.77 -11.12
CA PRO A 44 21.96 -3.91 -10.37
C PRO A 44 20.95 -4.46 -9.34
N LEU A 45 19.82 -3.77 -9.08
CA LEU A 45 18.86 -4.13 -8.05
C LEU A 45 17.89 -5.21 -8.54
N PRO A 46 17.92 -6.44 -7.99
CA PRO A 46 16.91 -7.44 -8.30
C PRO A 46 15.58 -7.11 -7.61
N VAL A 47 14.48 -7.28 -8.33
CA VAL A 47 13.11 -7.03 -7.85
C VAL A 47 12.23 -8.24 -8.11
N ILE A 48 11.44 -8.60 -7.14
CA ILE A 48 10.43 -9.67 -7.22
C ILE A 48 9.08 -9.07 -6.86
N ALA A 49 8.15 -9.04 -7.80
CA ALA A 49 6.78 -8.62 -7.55
C ALA A 49 5.87 -9.85 -7.38
N ILE A 50 5.13 -9.89 -6.28
CA ILE A 50 4.20 -10.96 -5.94
C ILE A 50 2.79 -10.39 -5.94
N ARG A 51 1.89 -11.02 -6.69
CA ARG A 51 0.47 -10.70 -6.65
C ARG A 51 -0.21 -11.49 -5.53
N SER A 52 -0.59 -10.79 -4.45
CA SER A 52 -1.18 -11.42 -3.26
C SER A 52 -2.66 -11.77 -3.41
N GLY A 53 -3.40 -11.04 -4.22
CA GLY A 53 -4.86 -10.94 -4.09
C GLY A 53 -5.22 -9.89 -3.04
N ILE A 54 -6.50 -9.54 -3.00
CA ILE A 54 -7.07 -8.53 -2.11
C ILE A 54 -7.24 -9.12 -0.70
N GLY A 55 -7.00 -8.28 0.31
CA GLY A 55 -7.35 -8.56 1.70
C GLY A 55 -6.16 -8.91 2.59
N MET A 56 -6.39 -8.73 3.90
CA MET A 56 -5.37 -8.85 4.94
C MET A 56 -4.77 -10.27 5.02
N VAL A 57 -5.60 -11.30 4.92
CA VAL A 57 -5.14 -12.70 4.99
C VAL A 57 -4.27 -13.06 3.80
N ALA A 58 -4.70 -12.70 2.59
CA ALA A 58 -3.98 -13.00 1.36
C ALA A 58 -2.61 -12.29 1.33
N SER A 59 -2.60 -11.01 1.67
CA SER A 59 -1.38 -10.20 1.69
C SER A 59 -0.41 -10.62 2.79
N ALA A 60 -0.89 -10.98 3.99
CA ALA A 60 -0.06 -11.55 5.05
C ALA A 60 0.62 -12.85 4.61
N ALA A 61 -0.15 -13.79 4.04
CA ALA A 61 0.37 -15.07 3.59
C ALA A 61 1.38 -14.92 2.43
N ALA A 62 1.11 -14.02 1.48
CA ALA A 62 2.03 -13.71 0.39
C ALA A 62 3.34 -13.07 0.91
N THR A 63 3.25 -12.20 1.92
CA THR A 63 4.41 -11.55 2.53
C THR A 63 5.27 -12.54 3.28
N GLU A 64 4.67 -13.43 4.08
CA GLU A 64 5.39 -14.51 4.76
C GLU A 64 6.12 -15.40 3.76
N HIS A 65 5.43 -15.83 2.71
CA HIS A 65 6.03 -16.60 1.63
C HIS A 65 7.22 -15.85 1.01
N ALA A 66 7.04 -14.57 0.69
CA ALA A 66 8.07 -13.73 0.09
C ALA A 66 9.33 -13.63 0.95
N ILE A 67 9.16 -13.34 2.24
CA ILE A 67 10.28 -13.15 3.18
C ILE A 67 11.01 -14.48 3.39
N SER A 68 10.29 -15.56 3.64
CA SER A 68 10.85 -16.88 3.90
C SER A 68 11.63 -17.45 2.72
N HIS A 69 11.17 -17.21 1.48
CA HIS A 69 11.78 -17.77 0.28
C HIS A 69 12.85 -16.87 -0.33
N HIS A 70 12.68 -15.56 -0.31
CA HIS A 70 13.55 -14.63 -1.04
C HIS A 70 14.48 -13.84 -0.14
N ARG A 71 14.26 -13.80 1.18
CA ARG A 71 15.06 -13.05 2.16
C ARG A 71 15.34 -11.61 1.69
N PRO A 72 14.29 -10.82 1.40
CA PRO A 72 14.46 -9.53 0.78
C PRO A 72 15.20 -8.53 1.68
N ARG A 73 15.81 -7.52 1.07
CA ARG A 73 16.36 -6.39 1.80
C ARG A 73 15.26 -5.46 2.35
N CYS A 74 14.13 -5.37 1.66
CA CYS A 74 12.92 -4.68 2.11
C CYS A 74 11.69 -5.21 1.37
N VAL A 75 10.52 -4.95 1.94
CA VAL A 75 9.22 -5.20 1.32
C VAL A 75 8.57 -3.87 1.02
N LEU A 76 8.12 -3.67 -0.21
CA LEU A 76 7.32 -2.53 -0.62
C LEU A 76 5.92 -3.00 -1.00
N ASN A 77 4.93 -2.19 -0.67
CA ASN A 77 3.57 -2.35 -1.13
C ASN A 77 3.16 -1.09 -1.91
N PHE A 78 2.42 -1.25 -2.98
CA PHE A 78 1.78 -0.14 -3.65
C PHE A 78 0.43 -0.57 -4.20
N GLY A 79 -0.44 0.39 -4.43
CA GLY A 79 -1.78 0.17 -4.94
C GLY A 79 -2.67 1.38 -4.70
N CYS A 80 -3.98 1.17 -4.82
CA CYS A 80 -4.96 2.20 -4.56
C CYS A 80 -5.49 2.20 -3.13
N ALA A 81 -6.17 3.29 -2.75
CA ALA A 81 -6.82 3.44 -1.46
C ALA A 81 -8.02 4.42 -1.56
N GLY A 82 -9.03 4.23 -0.72
CA GLY A 82 -10.12 5.18 -0.54
C GLY A 82 -9.75 6.29 0.46
N SER A 83 -10.13 7.55 0.19
CA SER A 83 -9.79 8.67 1.07
C SER A 83 -10.59 8.68 2.37
N HIS A 84 -9.96 9.09 3.47
CA HIS A 84 -10.60 9.37 4.77
C HIS A 84 -10.77 10.86 5.05
N VAL A 85 -10.35 11.74 4.15
CA VAL A 85 -10.41 13.18 4.34
C VAL A 85 -10.99 13.89 3.11
N ARG A 86 -11.64 15.03 3.35
CA ARG A 86 -12.40 15.74 2.30
C ARG A 86 -11.53 16.47 1.28
N ASP A 87 -10.29 16.76 1.63
CA ASP A 87 -9.36 17.55 0.82
C ASP A 87 -8.37 16.72 0.00
N GLN A 88 -8.66 15.42 -0.15
CA GLN A 88 -7.96 14.52 -1.06
C GLN A 88 -8.83 14.20 -2.28
N TYR A 89 -8.18 13.99 -3.40
CA TYR A 89 -8.85 13.74 -4.68
C TYR A 89 -8.28 12.49 -5.34
N PRO A 90 -9.06 11.81 -6.19
CA PRO A 90 -8.53 10.74 -7.03
C PRO A 90 -7.25 11.17 -7.75
N GLY A 91 -6.24 10.32 -7.68
CA GLY A 91 -4.91 10.59 -8.22
C GLY A 91 -3.89 11.14 -7.22
N ASP A 92 -4.30 11.69 -6.07
CA ASP A 92 -3.36 12.06 -4.99
C ASP A 92 -2.60 10.83 -4.50
N VAL A 93 -1.36 11.01 -4.06
CA VAL A 93 -0.49 9.91 -3.63
C VAL A 93 -0.11 10.05 -2.17
N ILE A 94 -0.21 8.96 -1.43
CA ILE A 94 0.15 8.89 -0.02
C ILE A 94 1.40 8.02 0.16
N ILE A 95 2.46 8.60 0.70
CA ILE A 95 3.60 7.87 1.23
C ILE A 95 3.24 7.49 2.66
N GLY A 96 3.02 6.20 2.92
CA GLY A 96 2.60 5.70 4.22
C GLY A 96 3.72 5.78 5.25
N THR A 97 3.56 6.62 6.26
CA THR A 97 4.50 6.67 7.40
C THR A 97 4.19 5.62 8.45
N GLN A 98 2.93 5.22 8.52
CA GLN A 98 2.42 4.15 9.38
C GLN A 98 1.26 3.45 8.69
N SER A 99 1.03 2.19 9.05
CA SER A 99 -0.17 1.42 8.68
C SER A 99 -0.92 1.00 9.93
N VAL A 100 -2.25 1.10 9.93
CA VAL A 100 -3.11 0.80 11.09
C VAL A 100 -4.14 -0.25 10.74
N ALA A 101 -4.14 -1.40 11.42
CA ALA A 101 -5.20 -2.40 11.32
C ALA A 101 -6.45 -1.92 12.09
N HIS A 102 -7.28 -1.11 11.45
CA HIS A 102 -8.36 -0.38 12.13
C HIS A 102 -9.61 -1.20 12.45
N ALA A 103 -9.76 -2.41 11.89
CA ALA A 103 -10.85 -3.32 12.22
C ALA A 103 -10.55 -4.24 13.43
N THR A 104 -9.35 -4.15 14.01
CA THR A 104 -9.03 -4.88 15.24
C THR A 104 -9.61 -4.13 16.44
N VAL A 105 -10.88 -4.40 16.73
CA VAL A 105 -11.65 -3.71 17.77
C VAL A 105 -12.27 -4.73 18.74
N ARG A 106 -12.51 -4.30 19.97
CA ARG A 106 -13.41 -4.96 20.89
C ARG A 106 -14.76 -4.24 20.84
N ILE A 107 -15.82 -4.97 20.62
CA ILE A 107 -17.18 -4.44 20.79
C ILE A 107 -17.58 -4.73 22.22
N ASP A 108 -17.89 -3.69 22.99
CA ASP A 108 -18.30 -3.85 24.37
C ASP A 108 -19.78 -4.25 24.48
N HIS A 109 -20.26 -4.42 25.73
CA HIS A 109 -21.64 -4.84 26.00
C HIS A 109 -22.70 -3.78 25.65
N THR A 110 -22.29 -2.55 25.36
CA THR A 110 -23.18 -1.48 24.87
C THR A 110 -23.22 -1.41 23.34
N GLY A 111 -22.35 -2.18 22.66
CA GLY A 111 -22.16 -2.13 21.23
C GLY A 111 -21.13 -1.08 20.78
N GLU A 112 -20.45 -0.44 21.73
CA GLU A 112 -19.40 0.53 21.41
C GLU A 112 -18.12 -0.18 20.99
N GLU A 113 -17.52 0.30 19.88
CA GLU A 113 -16.23 -0.16 19.41
C GLU A 113 -15.10 0.48 20.22
N VAL A 114 -14.37 -0.36 20.94
CA VAL A 114 -13.16 0.03 21.67
C VAL A 114 -11.94 -0.52 20.94
N PHE A 115 -11.05 0.38 20.54
CA PHE A 115 -9.77 -0.04 19.97
C PHE A 115 -8.93 -0.76 21.01
N ALA A 116 -8.66 -2.03 20.75
CA ALA A 116 -7.85 -2.85 21.61
C ALA A 116 -6.38 -2.72 21.19
N SER A 117 -5.70 -1.70 21.71
CA SER A 117 -4.28 -1.47 21.37
C SER A 117 -3.34 -2.59 21.85
N ASN A 118 -3.73 -3.41 22.84
CA ASN A 118 -2.78 -4.30 23.52
C ASN A 118 -3.23 -5.76 23.65
N LEU A 119 -4.43 -6.13 23.18
CA LEU A 119 -5.01 -7.44 23.53
C LEU A 119 -4.68 -8.56 22.52
N PHE A 120 -4.18 -8.23 21.31
CA PHE A 120 -4.16 -9.20 20.21
C PHE A 120 -2.81 -9.36 19.51
N THR A 121 -1.71 -8.89 20.10
CA THR A 121 -0.40 -9.09 19.49
C THR A 121 0.21 -10.39 19.97
N VAL A 122 0.38 -11.31 19.08
CA VAL A 122 1.12 -12.55 19.31
C VAL A 122 2.61 -12.23 19.15
N GLY A 123 3.40 -12.48 20.18
CA GLY A 123 4.86 -12.55 20.07
C GLY A 123 5.66 -11.30 20.41
N GLN A 124 5.06 -10.25 20.93
CA GLN A 124 5.80 -9.12 21.48
C GLN A 124 5.32 -8.80 22.91
N ASP A 125 6.23 -8.78 23.85
CA ASP A 125 5.95 -8.47 25.25
C ASP A 125 5.28 -7.09 25.40
N GLY A 126 3.96 -7.07 25.47
CA GLY A 126 3.18 -5.93 25.94
C GLY A 126 3.06 -4.71 25.02
N GLN A 127 3.55 -4.75 23.80
CA GLN A 127 3.38 -3.69 22.80
C GLN A 127 2.58 -4.20 21.59
N GLY A 128 1.34 -4.51 21.84
CA GLY A 128 0.39 -4.81 20.80
C GLY A 128 -0.05 -3.56 20.11
N ALA A 129 0.66 -3.16 19.07
CA ALA A 129 0.20 -2.10 18.23
C ALA A 129 -0.54 -2.70 17.05
N ASN A 130 -1.77 -2.27 16.83
CA ASN A 130 -2.41 -2.37 15.51
C ASN A 130 -1.85 -1.28 14.58
N VAL A 131 -0.72 -0.68 14.96
CA VAL A 131 -0.03 0.40 14.28
C VAL A 131 1.39 -0.05 13.98
N PHE A 132 1.77 -0.02 12.72
CA PHE A 132 3.06 -0.48 12.24
C PHE A 132 3.76 0.67 11.52
N ALA A 133 4.94 1.07 12.02
CA ALA A 133 5.73 2.13 11.40
C ALA A 133 6.37 1.64 10.10
N SER A 134 6.37 2.50 9.09
CA SER A 134 7.21 2.31 7.91
C SER A 134 8.68 2.57 8.26
N ASP A 135 9.59 2.01 7.46
CA ASP A 135 11.01 2.27 7.60
C ASP A 135 11.34 3.72 7.23
N GLY A 136 12.01 4.44 8.13
CA GLY A 136 12.29 5.87 7.96
C GLY A 136 13.22 6.19 6.80
N GLU A 137 14.16 5.30 6.44
CA GLU A 137 15.04 5.50 5.28
C GLU A 137 14.26 5.32 3.98
N LEU A 138 13.36 4.34 3.92
CA LEU A 138 12.49 4.13 2.76
C LEU A 138 11.51 5.30 2.58
N VAL A 139 10.94 5.83 3.66
CA VAL A 139 10.08 7.03 3.62
C VAL A 139 10.87 8.21 3.06
N ALA A 140 12.07 8.51 3.60
CA ALA A 140 12.90 9.60 3.12
C ALA A 140 13.28 9.46 1.63
N LEU A 141 13.58 8.24 1.19
CA LEU A 141 13.87 7.95 -0.22
C LEU A 141 12.65 8.14 -1.14
N ALA A 142 11.46 7.76 -0.67
CA ALA A 142 10.22 7.98 -1.41
C ALA A 142 9.91 9.49 -1.54
N GLN A 143 10.14 10.27 -0.48
CA GLN A 143 10.05 11.73 -0.51
C GLN A 143 11.04 12.34 -1.51
N GLU A 144 12.31 11.89 -1.51
CA GLU A 144 13.29 12.32 -2.50
C GLU A 144 12.86 11.96 -3.92
N ALA A 145 12.28 10.78 -4.11
CA ALA A 145 11.78 10.33 -5.41
C ALA A 145 10.57 11.13 -5.91
N ALA A 146 9.76 11.65 -4.97
CA ALA A 146 8.59 12.47 -5.27
C ALA A 146 8.95 13.94 -5.57
N ARG A 147 10.09 14.45 -5.08
CA ARG A 147 10.45 15.88 -5.12
C ARG A 147 10.43 16.49 -6.52
N ASP A 148 10.96 15.74 -7.50
CA ASP A 148 11.07 16.16 -8.90
C ASP A 148 10.08 15.41 -9.80
N TRP A 149 8.99 14.90 -9.23
CA TRP A 149 8.00 14.14 -9.95
C TRP A 149 6.64 14.83 -9.92
N GLN A 150 6.02 14.90 -11.06
CA GLN A 150 4.66 15.39 -11.21
C GLN A 150 3.77 14.21 -11.58
N PRO A 151 2.88 13.74 -10.69
CA PRO A 151 1.94 12.68 -11.02
C PRO A 151 1.03 13.07 -12.18
N ALA A 152 0.69 12.10 -13.02
CA ALA A 152 -0.29 12.32 -14.08
C ALA A 152 -1.66 12.68 -13.48
N PRO A 153 -2.38 13.68 -14.04
CA PRO A 153 -3.72 14.03 -13.58
C PRO A 153 -4.67 12.82 -13.62
N TRP A 154 -5.68 12.84 -12.76
CA TRP A 154 -6.80 11.92 -12.88
C TRP A 154 -7.61 12.29 -14.12
N PRO A 155 -8.01 11.30 -14.97
CA PRO A 155 -8.53 11.60 -16.31
C PRO A 155 -9.98 12.13 -16.35
N VAL A 156 -10.67 12.18 -15.20
CA VAL A 156 -12.06 12.60 -15.10
C VAL A 156 -12.18 13.87 -14.27
N GLY A 157 -13.05 14.79 -14.71
CA GLY A 157 -13.30 16.08 -14.10
C GLY A 157 -13.13 17.24 -15.05
N ASP A 158 -13.83 18.34 -14.81
CA ASP A 158 -13.90 19.52 -15.69
C ASP A 158 -12.59 20.34 -15.78
N ALA A 159 -11.70 20.16 -14.80
CA ALA A 159 -10.36 20.74 -14.82
C ALA A 159 -9.36 19.72 -14.26
N PRO A 160 -8.33 19.35 -15.03
CA PRO A 160 -7.31 18.43 -14.53
C PRO A 160 -6.55 19.09 -13.39
N ARG A 161 -6.88 18.70 -12.15
CA ARG A 161 -6.09 19.05 -10.97
C ARG A 161 -4.80 18.23 -11.01
N LEU A 162 -3.68 18.87 -10.72
CA LEU A 162 -2.44 18.15 -10.50
C LEU A 162 -2.51 17.41 -9.16
N PRO A 163 -2.30 16.08 -9.14
CA PRO A 163 -2.31 15.31 -7.90
C PRO A 163 -1.21 15.78 -6.94
N GLU A 164 -1.51 15.73 -5.64
CA GLU A 164 -0.56 16.03 -4.58
C GLU A 164 0.06 14.75 -4.03
N VAL A 165 1.30 14.87 -3.57
CA VAL A 165 1.98 13.82 -2.80
C VAL A 165 1.99 14.23 -1.34
N ARG A 166 1.41 13.41 -0.46
CA ARG A 166 1.36 13.64 0.98
C ARG A 166 1.97 12.46 1.73
N GLU A 167 2.39 12.71 2.94
CA GLU A 167 2.75 11.68 3.90
C GLU A 167 1.64 11.50 4.90
N GLY A 168 1.44 10.25 5.36
CA GLY A 168 0.45 10.03 6.39
C GLY A 168 0.21 8.59 6.76
N VAL A 169 -0.76 8.41 7.62
CA VAL A 169 -1.17 7.10 8.13
C VAL A 169 -2.16 6.46 7.16
N ILE A 170 -1.96 5.19 6.85
CA ILE A 170 -2.86 4.38 6.02
C ILE A 170 -3.60 3.41 6.93
N GLY A 171 -4.93 3.43 6.88
CA GLY A 171 -5.77 2.44 7.53
C GLY A 171 -5.89 1.18 6.69
N SER A 172 -5.96 0.00 7.31
CA SER A 172 -6.18 -1.26 6.58
C SER A 172 -7.22 -2.12 7.29
N ALA A 173 -8.14 -2.68 6.51
CA ALA A 173 -9.08 -3.70 6.97
C ALA A 173 -9.71 -4.43 5.77
N ASP A 174 -10.27 -5.61 5.99
CA ASP A 174 -11.11 -6.29 4.98
C ASP A 174 -12.52 -5.65 4.90
N VAL A 175 -12.54 -4.33 4.77
CA VAL A 175 -13.74 -3.49 4.69
C VAL A 175 -13.53 -2.37 3.69
N TRP A 176 -14.54 -2.08 2.87
CA TRP A 176 -14.62 -0.87 2.08
C TRP A 176 -15.61 0.08 2.76
N THR A 177 -15.12 1.18 3.29
CA THR A 177 -15.91 2.12 4.07
C THR A 177 -16.46 3.24 3.17
N GLN A 178 -17.81 3.30 3.01
CA GLN A 178 -18.50 4.40 2.32
C GLN A 178 -19.26 5.33 3.29
N HIS A 179 -19.37 4.95 4.55
CA HIS A 179 -20.14 5.65 5.56
C HIS A 179 -19.35 6.82 6.14
N HIS A 180 -19.71 8.06 5.78
CA HIS A 180 -19.02 9.30 6.18
C HIS A 180 -18.70 9.40 7.68
N PRO A 181 -19.65 9.15 8.61
CA PRO A 181 -19.32 9.17 10.04
C PRO A 181 -18.24 8.16 10.45
N ARG A 182 -18.15 7.02 9.73
CA ARG A 182 -17.09 6.04 9.99
C ARG A 182 -15.74 6.53 9.47
N LEU A 183 -15.69 7.13 8.28
CA LEU A 183 -14.48 7.75 7.74
C LEU A 183 -13.95 8.85 8.65
N ASP A 184 -14.84 9.77 9.10
CA ASP A 184 -14.50 10.82 10.07
C ASP A 184 -13.97 10.23 11.40
N LEU A 185 -14.57 9.14 11.89
CA LEU A 185 -14.16 8.47 13.12
C LEU A 185 -12.76 7.85 12.98
N LEU A 186 -12.48 7.17 11.86
CA LEU A 186 -11.19 6.55 11.58
C LEU A 186 -10.09 7.61 11.46
N HIS A 187 -10.35 8.67 10.71
CA HIS A 187 -9.42 9.81 10.64
C HIS A 187 -9.17 10.43 12.01
N LYS A 188 -10.21 10.71 12.79
CA LYS A 188 -10.07 11.32 14.12
C LYS A 188 -9.29 10.45 15.10
N ARG A 189 -9.48 9.13 15.06
CA ARG A 189 -8.83 8.18 15.99
C ARG A 189 -7.39 7.86 15.64
N HIS A 190 -7.12 7.69 14.35
CA HIS A 190 -5.86 7.12 13.88
C HIS A 190 -5.07 8.09 13.01
N LEU A 191 -5.62 9.27 12.71
CA LEU A 191 -5.04 10.23 11.75
C LEU A 191 -4.86 9.64 10.35
N THR A 192 -5.65 8.60 10.01
CA THR A 192 -5.60 7.96 8.71
C THR A 192 -6.02 8.91 7.60
N LEU A 193 -5.22 9.00 6.55
CA LEU A 193 -5.55 9.79 5.36
C LEU A 193 -6.36 8.98 4.34
N CYS A 194 -6.16 7.66 4.31
CA CYS A 194 -6.87 6.75 3.41
C CYS A 194 -6.93 5.35 4.01
N GLU A 195 -7.72 4.46 3.37
CA GLU A 195 -7.77 3.04 3.72
C GLU A 195 -7.53 2.15 2.51
N ASP A 196 -6.87 1.03 2.77
CA ASP A 196 -6.70 -0.10 1.87
C ASP A 196 -7.10 -1.42 2.56
N MET A 197 -6.81 -2.54 1.93
CA MET A 197 -7.11 -3.86 2.49
C MET A 197 -5.85 -4.71 2.77
N GLU A 198 -4.63 -4.17 2.70
CA GLU A 198 -3.40 -4.97 2.73
C GLU A 198 -2.28 -4.42 3.62
N ALA A 199 -2.03 -3.11 3.58
CA ALA A 199 -0.79 -2.50 4.06
C ALA A 199 -0.45 -2.86 5.51
N ALA A 200 -1.43 -2.85 6.42
CA ALA A 200 -1.16 -3.18 7.83
C ALA A 200 -0.77 -4.65 8.02
N ALA A 201 -1.35 -5.58 7.25
CA ALA A 201 -0.99 -6.99 7.33
C ALA A 201 0.42 -7.25 6.79
N ILE A 202 0.79 -6.61 5.69
CA ILE A 202 2.14 -6.68 5.13
C ILE A 202 3.15 -6.09 6.11
N ALA A 203 2.85 -4.90 6.66
CA ALA A 203 3.70 -4.24 7.65
C ALA A 203 3.91 -5.08 8.91
N GLN A 204 2.85 -5.71 9.41
CA GLN A 204 2.91 -6.60 10.56
C GLN A 204 3.84 -7.79 10.32
N VAL A 205 3.68 -8.48 9.20
CA VAL A 205 4.53 -9.64 8.85
C VAL A 205 5.97 -9.20 8.64
N ALA A 206 6.23 -8.11 7.90
CA ALA A 206 7.56 -7.57 7.72
C ALA A 206 8.22 -7.20 9.06
N GLY A 207 7.47 -6.59 9.98
CA GLY A 207 7.94 -6.26 11.33
C GLY A 207 8.31 -7.49 12.16
N LEU A 208 7.54 -8.57 12.11
CA LEU A 208 7.87 -9.84 12.78
C LEU A 208 9.20 -10.43 12.33
N HIS A 209 9.57 -10.20 11.07
CA HIS A 209 10.84 -10.65 10.48
C HIS A 209 11.96 -9.58 10.55
N ASN A 210 11.71 -8.41 11.13
CA ASN A 210 12.63 -7.27 11.11
C ASN A 210 13.07 -6.88 9.70
N VAL A 211 12.17 -6.97 8.72
CA VAL A 211 12.40 -6.55 7.34
C VAL A 211 11.83 -5.14 7.14
N PRO A 212 12.63 -4.17 6.64
CA PRO A 212 12.16 -2.83 6.32
C PRO A 212 10.93 -2.85 5.40
N PHE A 213 9.94 -2.01 5.67
CA PHE A 213 8.68 -1.93 4.94
C PHE A 213 8.29 -0.50 4.61
N LEU A 214 7.69 -0.31 3.44
CA LEU A 214 7.01 0.92 3.05
C LEU A 214 5.81 0.60 2.16
N THR A 215 4.73 1.37 2.33
CA THR A 215 3.57 1.37 1.43
C THR A 215 3.39 2.74 0.76
N ILE A 216 2.98 2.73 -0.52
CA ILE A 216 2.65 3.91 -1.31
C ILE A 216 1.28 3.67 -1.94
N LYS A 217 0.33 4.58 -1.72
CA LYS A 217 -1.03 4.45 -2.26
C LYS A 217 -1.41 5.66 -3.10
N ASP A 218 -2.12 5.45 -4.20
CA ASP A 218 -2.85 6.54 -4.84
C ASP A 218 -4.34 6.48 -4.48
N ILE A 219 -4.96 7.64 -4.39
CA ILE A 219 -6.36 7.76 -4.08
C ILE A 219 -7.18 7.38 -5.31
N SER A 220 -8.02 6.36 -5.18
CA SER A 220 -8.92 5.92 -6.25
C SER A 220 -10.30 6.56 -6.15
N ASN A 221 -10.75 6.87 -4.93
CA ASN A 221 -12.08 7.40 -4.65
C ASN A 221 -12.08 8.22 -3.37
N ASN A 222 -13.04 9.13 -3.27
CA ASN A 222 -13.33 9.90 -2.07
C ASN A 222 -14.85 10.03 -1.89
N GLU A 223 -15.42 9.23 -1.01
CA GLU A 223 -16.86 9.15 -0.77
C GLU A 223 -17.46 10.47 -0.26
N PHE A 224 -16.64 11.40 0.26
CA PHE A 224 -17.11 12.73 0.66
C PHE A 224 -17.35 13.67 -0.53
N LEU A 225 -16.73 13.40 -1.67
CA LEU A 225 -16.86 14.19 -2.88
C LEU A 225 -17.96 13.62 -3.77
N ASP A 226 -17.82 12.35 -4.13
CA ASP A 226 -18.77 11.60 -4.94
C ASP A 226 -18.80 10.15 -4.49
N ALA A 227 -19.98 9.54 -4.47
CA ALA A 227 -20.12 8.11 -4.22
C ALA A 227 -19.40 7.33 -5.33
N THR A 228 -18.71 6.26 -4.94
CA THR A 228 -18.00 5.40 -5.92
C THR A 228 -18.99 4.84 -6.94
N ASP A 229 -18.71 5.09 -8.21
CA ASP A 229 -19.50 4.58 -9.33
C ASP A 229 -19.12 3.12 -9.64
N PHE A 230 -20.07 2.21 -9.39
CA PHE A 230 -19.94 0.78 -9.69
C PHE A 230 -20.57 0.37 -11.02
N SER A 231 -20.97 1.34 -11.88
CA SER A 231 -21.36 1.04 -13.25
C SER A 231 -20.19 0.45 -14.05
N ASP A 232 -20.49 -0.17 -15.19
CA ASP A 232 -19.44 -0.71 -16.08
C ASP A 232 -18.43 0.37 -16.53
N GLU A 233 -18.88 1.62 -16.71
CA GLU A 233 -18.04 2.76 -17.09
C GLU A 233 -17.12 3.19 -15.94
N GLY A 234 -17.68 3.35 -14.71
CA GLY A 234 -16.90 3.68 -13.53
C GLY A 234 -15.90 2.57 -13.17
N ALA A 235 -16.33 1.32 -13.22
CA ALA A 235 -15.46 0.16 -13.00
C ALA A 235 -14.32 0.09 -14.04
N GLY A 236 -14.59 0.40 -15.31
CA GLY A 236 -13.58 0.45 -16.36
C GLY A 236 -12.52 1.51 -16.11
N LEU A 237 -12.92 2.70 -15.65
CA LEU A 237 -11.98 3.76 -15.26
C LEU A 237 -11.11 3.33 -14.09
N LEU A 238 -11.72 2.80 -13.03
CA LEU A 238 -10.99 2.30 -11.86
C LEU A 238 -9.99 1.21 -12.29
N GLU A 239 -10.39 0.26 -13.13
CA GLU A 239 -9.48 -0.77 -13.61
C GLU A 239 -8.23 -0.18 -14.30
N VAL A 240 -8.35 0.92 -15.02
CA VAL A 240 -7.25 1.53 -15.78
C VAL A 240 -6.36 2.41 -14.92
N GLU A 241 -6.91 3.14 -13.96
CA GLU A 241 -6.22 4.23 -13.26
C GLU A 241 -5.71 3.85 -11.86
N VAL A 242 -6.34 2.85 -11.20
CA VAL A 242 -5.95 2.46 -9.83
C VAL A 242 -4.51 1.97 -9.75
N GLY A 243 -3.80 2.44 -8.74
CA GLY A 243 -2.42 2.05 -8.46
C GLY A 243 -1.38 2.64 -9.43
N ARG A 244 -1.79 3.39 -10.45
CA ARG A 244 -0.88 3.89 -11.50
C ARG A 244 0.18 4.83 -10.93
N ARG A 245 -0.23 5.83 -10.17
CA ARG A 245 0.67 6.85 -9.63
C ARG A 245 1.51 6.29 -8.49
N ALA A 246 0.91 5.41 -7.68
CA ALA A 246 1.64 4.67 -6.66
C ALA A 246 2.72 3.77 -7.28
N ALA A 247 2.44 3.09 -8.39
CA ALA A 247 3.41 2.30 -9.15
C ALA A 247 4.54 3.17 -9.73
N GLU A 248 4.20 4.33 -10.30
CA GLU A 248 5.18 5.27 -10.85
C GLU A 248 6.14 5.78 -9.76
N LEU A 249 5.64 6.19 -8.59
CA LEU A 249 6.48 6.62 -7.47
C LEU A 249 7.30 5.45 -6.91
N THR A 250 6.72 4.25 -6.82
CA THR A 250 7.45 3.05 -6.40
C THR A 250 8.60 2.73 -7.36
N ARG A 251 8.40 2.84 -8.68
CA ARG A 251 9.48 2.68 -9.67
C ARG A 251 10.61 3.68 -9.44
N ARG A 252 10.29 4.95 -9.21
CA ARG A 252 11.28 6.01 -8.92
C ARG A 252 12.04 5.72 -7.60
N LEU A 253 11.36 5.21 -6.58
CA LEU A 253 11.99 4.75 -5.35
C LEU A 253 12.97 3.60 -5.61
N LEU A 254 12.58 2.61 -6.41
CA LEU A 254 13.46 1.50 -6.79
C LEU A 254 14.70 1.97 -7.55
N GLU A 255 14.57 2.97 -8.43
CA GLU A 255 15.71 3.61 -9.13
C GLU A 255 16.67 4.28 -8.13
N ARG A 256 16.17 4.94 -7.09
CA ARG A 256 16.99 5.53 -6.01
C ARG A 256 17.68 4.45 -5.18
N LEU A 257 16.98 3.36 -4.86
CA LEU A 257 17.56 2.21 -4.15
C LEU A 257 18.67 1.54 -4.98
N ALA A 258 18.52 1.47 -6.30
CA ALA A 258 19.54 0.88 -7.19
C ALA A 258 20.84 1.70 -7.24
N ILE A 259 20.76 3.02 -7.10
CA ILE A 259 21.94 3.91 -7.10
C ILE A 259 22.71 3.85 -5.78
N ARG A 260 22.01 3.61 -4.65
CA ARG A 260 22.63 3.50 -3.32
C ARG A 260 23.18 2.11 -3.01
N ASN A 261 23.06 1.19 -3.93
CA ASN A 261 23.54 -0.19 -3.85
C ASN A 261 25.01 -0.27 -4.36
#